data_b35bcf095123abcd11b1b133d7652918
#
_entry.id   b35bcf095123abcd11b1b133d7652918
#
_cell.length_a   1.000
_cell.length_b   1.000
_cell.length_c   1.000
_cell.angle_alpha   90.00
_cell.angle_beta   90.00
_cell.angle_gamma   90.00
#
_symmetry.space_group_name_H-M   'P 1'
#
loop_
_entity.id
_entity.type
_entity.pdbx_description
1 polymer ?
#
loop_
_entity_poly.entity_id
_entity_poly.type
_entity_poly.pdbx_seq_one_letter_code
_entity_poly.pdbx_strand_id
1 'polypeptide(L)'
;QGYSSAASDVYKRQVPIMMKRAENSDELVHSAVETAQRAGLVKHGDLVVITAGVPVGVSGTTNMIRIEQVGGALVNGTGIGDGTVSGPLCVCRTPEEVPHKFRTGDVLVVPYTNNDLLPYMKEAAAVISEEISPEGHTATVGLLLHKPVIIGAVHATRRLSDGVQVSVDCARGIVQVMPQ
;
A
#
# COMPACT_ATOMS: atom_id res chain seq x y z
N GLN A 1 13.21 -36.36 27.08
CA GLN A 1 11.85 -35.86 27.30
C GLN A 1 11.14 -35.76 25.95
N GLY A 2 10.12 -36.61 25.78
CA GLY A 2 9.32 -36.60 24.57
C GLY A 2 8.52 -35.33 24.44
N TYR A 3 8.77 -34.59 23.35
CA TYR A 3 7.87 -33.55 22.92
C TYR A 3 6.52 -34.20 22.61
N SER A 4 5.41 -33.56 23.05
CA SER A 4 4.08 -34.10 22.79
C SER A 4 3.86 -34.16 21.25
N SER A 5 3.16 -35.20 20.78
CA SER A 5 2.88 -35.41 19.36
C SER A 5 2.23 -34.16 18.70
N ALA A 6 1.40 -33.43 19.46
CA ALA A 6 0.78 -32.20 19.03
C ALA A 6 1.79 -31.07 18.75
N ALA A 7 2.82 -30.88 19.58
CA ALA A 7 3.87 -29.91 19.34
C ALA A 7 4.70 -30.28 18.10
N SER A 8 4.98 -31.55 17.89
CA SER A 8 5.67 -32.04 16.70
C SER A 8 4.88 -31.79 15.41
N ASP A 9 3.55 -31.93 15.44
CA ASP A 9 2.70 -31.68 14.26
C ASP A 9 2.57 -30.20 13.92
N VAL A 10 2.57 -29.32 14.90
CA VAL A 10 2.61 -27.86 14.68
C VAL A 10 3.93 -27.46 14.02
N TYR A 11 5.07 -27.95 14.53
CA TYR A 11 6.39 -27.63 13.94
C TYR A 11 6.58 -28.21 12.52
N LYS A 12 6.02 -29.35 12.20
CA LYS A 12 6.11 -29.96 10.86
C LYS A 12 5.36 -29.22 9.79
N ARG A 13 4.41 -28.34 10.16
CA ARG A 13 3.64 -27.50 9.22
C ARG A 13 4.19 -26.10 9.07
N GLN A 14 5.27 -25.76 9.77
CA GLN A 14 5.90 -24.45 9.66
C GLN A 14 6.86 -24.42 8.47
N VAL A 15 6.77 -23.34 7.67
CA VAL A 15 7.68 -23.05 6.57
C VAL A 15 8.48 -21.80 6.94
N PRO A 16 9.76 -21.93 7.35
CA PRO A 16 10.58 -20.75 7.65
C PRO A 16 10.95 -20.02 6.39
N ILE A 17 10.67 -18.71 6.35
CA ILE A 17 11.00 -17.85 5.23
C ILE A 17 11.71 -16.61 5.74
N MET A 18 12.82 -16.24 5.07
CA MET A 18 13.53 -15.00 5.36
C MET A 18 12.79 -13.82 4.74
N MET A 19 12.59 -12.76 5.52
CA MET A 19 12.03 -11.50 5.04
C MET A 19 12.94 -10.33 5.40
N LYS A 20 12.76 -9.19 4.74
CA LYS A 20 13.48 -7.97 5.10
C LYS A 20 13.05 -7.48 6.48
N ARG A 21 13.97 -6.85 7.19
CA ARG A 21 13.67 -6.23 8.47
C ARG A 21 12.72 -5.05 8.25
N ALA A 22 11.61 -5.04 8.95
CA ALA A 22 10.64 -3.95 8.94
C ALA A 22 10.94 -2.93 10.05
N GLU A 23 10.66 -1.67 9.81
CA GLU A 23 10.89 -0.58 10.76
C GLU A 23 9.66 -0.34 11.64
N ASN A 24 8.49 -0.71 11.17
CA ASN A 24 7.22 -0.54 11.88
C ASN A 24 6.28 -1.73 11.66
N SER A 25 5.18 -1.77 12.41
CA SER A 25 4.21 -2.87 12.38
C SER A 25 3.46 -3.00 11.05
N ASP A 26 3.16 -1.90 10.38
CA ASP A 26 2.44 -1.93 9.10
C ASP A 26 3.33 -2.48 7.99
N GLU A 27 4.58 -2.04 7.94
CA GLU A 27 5.59 -2.58 7.03
C GLU A 27 5.86 -4.07 7.29
N LEU A 28 5.90 -4.47 8.57
CA LEU A 28 6.06 -5.87 8.96
C LEU A 28 4.95 -6.74 8.39
N VAL A 29 3.70 -6.32 8.57
CA VAL A 29 2.51 -7.04 8.09
C VAL A 29 2.51 -7.12 6.57
N HIS A 30 2.74 -6.01 5.88
CA HIS A 30 2.77 -5.95 4.43
C HIS A 30 3.88 -6.86 3.85
N SER A 31 5.09 -6.74 4.37
CA SER A 31 6.24 -7.55 3.97
C SER A 31 6.04 -9.05 4.23
N ALA A 32 5.36 -9.41 5.32
CA ALA A 32 5.04 -10.79 5.63
C ALA A 32 4.05 -11.39 4.62
N VAL A 33 2.97 -10.68 4.31
CA VAL A 33 1.97 -11.11 3.32
C VAL A 33 2.59 -11.26 1.93
N GLU A 34 3.35 -10.26 1.50
CA GLU A 34 4.03 -10.27 0.20
C GLU A 34 5.04 -11.42 0.09
N THR A 35 5.80 -11.68 1.16
CA THR A 35 6.77 -12.78 1.20
C THR A 35 6.07 -14.13 1.15
N ALA A 36 4.97 -14.31 1.88
CA ALA A 36 4.17 -15.53 1.85
C ALA A 36 3.53 -15.76 0.47
N GLN A 37 3.03 -14.71 -0.17
CA GLN A 37 2.46 -14.79 -1.51
C GLN A 37 3.53 -15.15 -2.56
N ARG A 38 4.69 -14.53 -2.51
CA ARG A 38 5.83 -14.81 -3.38
C ARG A 38 6.35 -16.26 -3.22
N ALA A 39 6.26 -16.81 -2.00
CA ALA A 39 6.58 -18.20 -1.72
C ALA A 39 5.46 -19.19 -2.12
N GLY A 40 4.33 -18.73 -2.64
CA GLY A 40 3.20 -19.56 -3.05
C GLY A 40 2.41 -20.18 -1.88
N LEU A 41 2.59 -19.69 -0.65
CA LEU A 41 1.89 -20.18 0.53
C LEU A 41 0.47 -19.63 0.65
N VAL A 42 0.24 -18.46 0.08
CA VAL A 42 -1.06 -17.77 0.08
C VAL A 42 -1.34 -17.21 -1.32
N LYS A 43 -2.62 -17.08 -1.67
CA LYS A 43 -3.07 -16.58 -2.96
C LYS A 43 -3.85 -15.28 -2.80
N HIS A 44 -3.98 -14.52 -3.89
CA HIS A 44 -4.84 -13.34 -3.94
C HIS A 44 -6.26 -13.69 -3.48
N GLY A 45 -6.81 -12.89 -2.57
CA GLY A 45 -8.13 -13.11 -1.98
C GLY A 45 -8.14 -13.93 -0.69
N ASP A 46 -7.07 -14.64 -0.35
CA ASP A 46 -6.99 -15.39 0.90
C ASP A 46 -7.03 -14.45 2.11
N LEU A 47 -7.65 -14.94 3.19
CA LEU A 47 -7.64 -14.28 4.49
C LEU A 47 -6.53 -14.88 5.34
N VAL A 48 -5.60 -14.06 5.81
CA VAL A 48 -4.47 -14.48 6.63
C VAL A 48 -4.53 -13.87 8.01
N VAL A 49 -4.12 -14.64 9.00
CA VAL A 49 -3.95 -14.15 10.37
C VAL A 49 -2.45 -14.00 10.64
N ILE A 50 -2.05 -12.80 11.00
CA ILE A 50 -0.67 -12.45 11.30
C ILE A 50 -0.53 -12.19 12.78
N THR A 51 0.41 -12.90 13.42
CA THR A 51 0.78 -12.65 14.81
C THR A 51 2.21 -12.12 14.87
N ALA A 52 2.43 -11.08 15.65
CA ALA A 52 3.75 -10.47 15.78
C ALA A 52 3.96 -9.84 17.17
N GLY A 53 5.21 -9.56 17.50
CA GLY A 53 5.59 -8.78 18.68
C GLY A 53 5.85 -7.30 18.31
N VAL A 54 5.25 -6.38 19.04
CA VAL A 54 5.47 -4.92 18.91
C VAL A 54 6.00 -4.39 20.24
N PRO A 55 7.08 -3.59 20.25
CA PRO A 55 7.83 -3.05 19.10
C PRO A 55 8.65 -4.11 18.35
N VAL A 56 8.80 -3.90 17.05
CA VAL A 56 9.51 -4.82 16.14
C VAL A 56 10.97 -5.00 16.59
N GLY A 57 11.42 -6.26 16.66
CA GLY A 57 12.81 -6.58 17.04
C GLY A 57 13.02 -6.88 18.52
N VAL A 58 11.99 -6.83 19.36
CA VAL A 58 12.03 -7.27 20.75
C VAL A 58 11.58 -8.73 20.82
N SER A 59 12.49 -9.61 21.23
CA SER A 59 12.22 -11.06 21.32
C SER A 59 11.31 -11.38 22.50
N GLY A 60 10.42 -12.37 22.32
CA GLY A 60 9.62 -12.97 23.40
C GLY A 60 8.24 -12.35 23.62
N THR A 61 7.81 -11.38 22.82
CA THR A 61 6.46 -10.81 22.91
C THR A 61 5.65 -11.10 21.63
N THR A 62 4.50 -11.77 21.79
CA THR A 62 3.47 -11.83 20.74
C THR A 62 2.25 -11.10 21.27
N ASN A 63 2.11 -9.83 20.91
CA ASN A 63 1.10 -8.91 21.45
C ASN A 63 0.25 -8.24 20.36
N MET A 64 0.42 -8.65 19.10
CA MET A 64 -0.35 -8.18 17.96
C MET A 64 -0.95 -9.38 17.23
N ILE A 65 -2.25 -9.30 16.94
CA ILE A 65 -2.95 -10.19 16.01
C ILE A 65 -3.62 -9.31 14.97
N ARG A 66 -3.38 -9.59 13.70
CA ARG A 66 -3.96 -8.84 12.59
C ARG A 66 -4.52 -9.80 11.54
N ILE A 67 -5.69 -9.46 11.00
CA ILE A 67 -6.32 -10.19 9.90
C ILE A 67 -6.16 -9.34 8.64
N GLU A 68 -5.57 -9.92 7.61
CA GLU A 68 -5.33 -9.26 6.33
C GLU A 68 -5.85 -10.10 5.18
N GLN A 69 -6.35 -9.44 4.14
CA GLN A 69 -6.68 -10.11 2.88
C GLN A 69 -5.51 -9.96 1.91
N VAL A 70 -5.01 -11.10 1.41
CA VAL A 70 -3.89 -11.14 0.45
C VAL A 70 -4.30 -10.45 -0.85
N GLY A 71 -3.49 -9.48 -1.29
CA GLY A 71 -3.82 -8.64 -2.46
C GLY A 71 -4.94 -7.65 -2.21
N GLY A 72 -5.29 -7.40 -0.94
CA GLY A 72 -6.20 -6.34 -0.53
C GLY A 72 -5.66 -4.95 -0.90
N ALA A 73 -6.43 -3.92 -0.58
CA ALA A 73 -6.04 -2.55 -0.85
C ALA A 73 -4.71 -2.20 -0.15
N LEU A 74 -3.73 -1.73 -0.91
CA LEU A 74 -2.47 -1.21 -0.38
C LEU A 74 -2.72 0.01 0.49
N VAL A 75 -3.55 0.91 0.01
CA VAL A 75 -4.11 2.06 0.71
C VAL A 75 -5.55 2.27 0.29
N ASN A 76 -6.31 2.91 1.14
CA ASN A 76 -7.68 3.34 0.91
C ASN A 76 -7.84 4.80 1.28
N GLY A 77 -8.81 5.44 0.67
CA GLY A 77 -9.16 6.83 0.90
C GLY A 77 -10.52 7.16 0.29
N THR A 78 -10.80 8.43 0.12
CA THR A 78 -12.00 8.89 -0.58
C THR A 78 -11.67 9.11 -2.06
N GLY A 79 -12.34 8.39 -2.93
CA GLY A 79 -12.19 8.58 -4.38
C GLY A 79 -12.93 9.82 -4.87
N ILE A 80 -12.29 10.55 -5.76
CA ILE A 80 -12.81 11.73 -6.46
C ILE A 80 -12.74 11.43 -7.96
N GLY A 81 -13.86 11.53 -8.65
CA GLY A 81 -14.00 11.10 -10.04
C GLY A 81 -14.35 9.62 -10.15
N ASP A 82 -14.51 9.16 -11.37
CA ASP A 82 -14.96 7.80 -11.69
C ASP A 82 -13.89 6.99 -12.41
N GLY A 83 -14.05 5.67 -12.37
CA GLY A 83 -13.26 4.74 -13.16
C GLY A 83 -12.11 4.10 -12.41
N THR A 84 -11.50 3.14 -13.11
CA THR A 84 -10.32 2.41 -12.67
C THR A 84 -9.20 2.66 -13.65
N VAL A 85 -8.05 3.06 -13.16
CA VAL A 85 -6.84 3.28 -13.96
C VAL A 85 -5.68 2.49 -13.39
N SER A 86 -4.69 2.21 -14.24
CA SER A 86 -3.52 1.45 -13.84
C SER A 86 -2.26 2.17 -14.28
N GLY A 87 -1.21 2.01 -13.50
CA GLY A 87 0.11 2.58 -13.80
C GLY A 87 1.12 2.29 -12.72
N PRO A 88 2.40 2.59 -12.98
CA PRO A 88 3.43 2.50 -11.96
C PRO A 88 3.29 3.63 -10.95
N LEU A 89 3.58 3.34 -9.68
CA LEU A 89 3.60 4.34 -8.62
C LEU A 89 4.81 5.26 -8.76
N CYS A 90 4.60 6.57 -8.72
CA CYS A 90 5.62 7.57 -8.46
C CYS A 90 5.39 8.14 -7.05
N VAL A 91 6.15 7.66 -6.07
CA VAL A 91 5.98 8.02 -4.66
C VAL A 91 6.93 9.16 -4.31
N CYS A 92 6.36 10.33 -3.99
CA CYS A 92 7.10 11.51 -3.57
C CYS A 92 6.71 11.88 -2.14
N ARG A 93 7.70 11.99 -1.26
CA ARG A 93 7.49 12.36 0.15
C ARG A 93 7.25 13.85 0.32
N THR A 94 7.70 14.64 -0.64
CA THR A 94 7.44 16.08 -0.71
C THR A 94 7.07 16.48 -2.14
N PRO A 95 6.30 17.56 -2.34
CA PRO A 95 5.95 18.05 -3.67
C PRO A 95 7.17 18.38 -4.55
N GLU A 96 8.27 18.80 -3.95
CA GLU A 96 9.50 19.19 -4.63
C GLU A 96 10.23 18.01 -5.30
N GLU A 97 9.94 16.78 -4.88
CA GLU A 97 10.50 15.58 -5.51
C GLU A 97 9.85 15.25 -6.86
N VAL A 98 8.61 15.72 -7.09
CA VAL A 98 7.81 15.36 -8.28
C VAL A 98 8.52 15.69 -9.60
N PRO A 99 9.08 16.89 -9.81
CA PRO A 99 9.77 17.22 -11.05
C PRO A 99 10.95 16.29 -11.39
N HIS A 100 11.53 15.64 -10.40
CA HIS A 100 12.73 14.79 -10.57
C HIS A 100 12.41 13.31 -10.76
N LYS A 101 11.23 12.88 -10.33
CA LYS A 101 10.84 11.46 -10.31
C LYS A 101 9.74 11.11 -11.29
N PHE A 102 8.77 12.01 -11.45
CA PHE A 102 7.53 11.75 -12.18
C PHE A 102 7.77 11.53 -13.68
N ARG A 103 7.04 10.58 -14.23
CA ARG A 103 6.94 10.32 -15.67
C ARG A 103 5.48 10.33 -16.09
N THR A 104 5.21 10.76 -17.30
CA THR A 104 3.86 10.76 -17.88
C THR A 104 3.23 9.37 -17.81
N GLY A 105 2.02 9.29 -17.27
CA GLY A 105 1.29 8.04 -17.08
C GLY A 105 1.51 7.36 -15.73
N ASP A 106 2.39 7.89 -14.88
CA ASP A 106 2.54 7.40 -13.51
C ASP A 106 1.30 7.72 -12.65
N VAL A 107 1.10 6.88 -11.63
CA VAL A 107 0.19 7.18 -10.51
C VAL A 107 0.97 7.99 -9.49
N LEU A 108 0.69 9.27 -9.40
CA LEU A 108 1.40 10.21 -8.53
C LEU A 108 0.92 10.05 -7.08
N VAL A 109 1.86 9.80 -6.15
CA VAL A 109 1.59 9.69 -4.71
C VAL A 109 2.33 10.80 -3.98
N VAL A 110 1.59 11.68 -3.31
CA VAL A 110 2.13 12.86 -2.61
C VAL A 110 1.38 13.12 -1.30
N PRO A 111 1.98 13.79 -0.31
CA PRO A 111 1.26 14.15 0.91
C PRO A 111 0.16 15.17 0.65
N TYR A 112 0.38 16.12 -0.22
CA TYR A 112 -0.56 17.15 -0.69
C TYR A 112 -0.12 17.68 -2.05
N THR A 113 -1.02 18.40 -2.75
CA THR A 113 -0.70 19.08 -4.02
C THR A 113 -0.79 20.59 -3.87
N ASN A 114 -0.14 21.30 -4.79
CA ASN A 114 -0.17 22.74 -4.94
C ASN A 114 -0.20 23.12 -6.44
N ASN A 115 -0.26 24.42 -6.74
CA ASN A 115 -0.31 24.91 -8.13
C ASN A 115 0.90 24.51 -8.97
N ASP A 116 2.07 24.30 -8.37
CA ASP A 116 3.30 23.93 -9.07
C ASP A 116 3.21 22.49 -9.62
N LEU A 117 2.34 21.67 -9.01
CA LEU A 117 2.11 20.29 -9.44
C LEU A 117 1.06 20.14 -10.55
N LEU A 118 0.36 21.20 -10.93
CA LEU A 118 -0.66 21.18 -11.99
C LEU A 118 -0.22 20.50 -13.30
N PRO A 119 0.98 20.77 -13.85
CA PRO A 119 1.44 20.10 -15.07
C PRO A 119 1.54 18.57 -14.89
N TYR A 120 2.05 18.13 -13.76
CA TYR A 120 2.22 16.70 -13.44
C TYR A 120 0.89 16.01 -13.18
N MET A 121 -0.05 16.67 -12.49
CA MET A 121 -1.40 16.15 -12.28
C MET A 121 -2.15 15.93 -13.60
N LYS A 122 -1.93 16.79 -14.61
CA LYS A 122 -2.51 16.63 -15.96
C LYS A 122 -1.99 15.37 -16.66
N GLU A 123 -0.72 15.03 -16.49
CA GLU A 123 -0.06 13.92 -17.15
C GLU A 123 -0.13 12.61 -16.36
N ALA A 124 -0.49 12.69 -15.07
CA ALA A 124 -0.66 11.52 -14.22
C ALA A 124 -1.83 10.63 -14.67
N ALA A 125 -1.69 9.32 -14.52
CA ALA A 125 -2.81 8.39 -14.69
C ALA A 125 -3.84 8.58 -13.57
N ALA A 126 -3.37 8.75 -12.33
CA ALA A 126 -4.17 9.10 -11.16
C ALA A 126 -3.31 9.86 -10.15
N VAL A 127 -3.97 10.49 -9.16
CA VAL A 127 -3.28 11.16 -8.05
C VAL A 127 -3.78 10.58 -6.73
N ILE A 128 -2.85 10.21 -5.85
CA ILE A 128 -3.12 9.71 -4.51
C ILE A 128 -2.52 10.71 -3.52
N SER A 129 -3.35 11.24 -2.63
CA SER A 129 -2.92 12.25 -1.65
C SER A 129 -3.30 11.85 -0.23
N GLU A 130 -2.44 12.20 0.72
CA GLU A 130 -2.73 12.08 2.15
C GLU A 130 -3.65 13.21 2.66
N GLU A 131 -3.85 14.28 1.87
CA GLU A 131 -4.76 15.38 2.17
C GLU A 131 -6.19 14.86 2.32
N ILE A 132 -6.83 15.17 3.46
CA ILE A 132 -8.14 14.62 3.82
C ILE A 132 -9.29 15.50 3.28
N SER A 133 -9.04 16.80 3.07
CA SER A 133 -10.10 17.75 2.72
C SER A 133 -10.66 17.52 1.32
N PRO A 134 -11.97 17.27 1.19
CA PRO A 134 -12.63 17.19 -0.11
C PRO A 134 -12.69 18.55 -0.85
N GLU A 135 -12.48 19.65 -0.15
CA GLU A 135 -12.35 21.01 -0.70
C GLU A 135 -10.90 21.42 -0.92
N GLY A 136 -9.96 20.51 -0.62
CA GLY A 136 -8.54 20.74 -0.77
C GLY A 136 -8.11 20.86 -2.23
N HIS A 137 -6.87 21.30 -2.43
CA HIS A 137 -6.30 21.51 -3.76
C HIS A 137 -6.34 20.23 -4.61
N THR A 138 -5.97 19.08 -4.02
CA THR A 138 -5.92 17.79 -4.74
C THR A 138 -7.29 17.40 -5.29
N ALA A 139 -8.33 17.49 -4.48
CA ALA A 139 -9.69 17.13 -4.88
C ALA A 139 -10.26 18.11 -5.94
N THR A 140 -10.14 19.42 -5.68
CA THR A 140 -10.66 20.45 -6.56
C THR A 140 -10.01 20.41 -7.94
N VAL A 141 -8.69 20.32 -7.98
CA VAL A 141 -7.94 20.25 -9.24
C VAL A 141 -8.18 18.92 -9.96
N GLY A 142 -8.26 17.82 -9.24
CA GLY A 142 -8.58 16.51 -9.80
C GLY A 142 -9.92 16.52 -10.55
N LEU A 143 -10.96 17.10 -9.95
CA LEU A 143 -12.27 17.28 -10.59
C LEU A 143 -12.19 18.14 -11.85
N LEU A 144 -11.51 19.29 -11.78
CA LEU A 144 -11.34 20.20 -12.92
C LEU A 144 -10.59 19.55 -14.09
N LEU A 145 -9.63 18.68 -13.79
CA LEU A 145 -8.84 17.99 -14.79
C LEU A 145 -9.48 16.67 -15.27
N HIS A 146 -10.63 16.28 -14.73
CA HIS A 146 -11.25 14.98 -14.94
C HIS A 146 -10.28 13.82 -14.69
N LYS A 147 -9.46 13.93 -13.65
CA LYS A 147 -8.47 12.92 -13.27
C LYS A 147 -8.98 12.09 -12.09
N PRO A 148 -8.76 10.78 -12.12
CA PRO A 148 -8.99 9.93 -10.97
C PRO A 148 -8.10 10.35 -9.80
N VAL A 149 -8.70 10.63 -8.65
CA VAL A 149 -7.97 11.06 -7.44
C VAL A 149 -8.45 10.26 -6.24
N ILE A 150 -7.53 9.89 -5.35
CA ILE A 150 -7.84 9.39 -4.01
C ILE A 150 -7.25 10.37 -3.00
N ILE A 151 -8.10 10.92 -2.15
CA ILE A 151 -7.71 11.77 -1.01
C ILE A 151 -7.83 11.02 0.31
N GLY A 152 -7.16 11.50 1.35
CA GLY A 152 -7.20 10.86 2.66
C GLY A 152 -6.51 9.49 2.71
N ALA A 153 -5.63 9.20 1.76
CA ALA A 153 -4.84 7.97 1.75
C ALA A 153 -3.72 8.04 2.80
N VAL A 154 -4.11 7.88 4.07
CA VAL A 154 -3.24 8.10 5.23
C VAL A 154 -1.97 7.26 5.14
N HIS A 155 -0.82 7.91 5.28
CA HIS A 155 0.51 7.32 5.17
C HIS A 155 0.83 6.66 3.82
N ALA A 156 0.16 7.04 2.75
CA ALA A 156 0.40 6.49 1.41
C ALA A 156 1.87 6.64 0.98
N THR A 157 2.48 7.79 1.23
CA THR A 157 3.89 8.06 0.89
C THR A 157 4.90 7.20 1.65
N ARG A 158 4.49 6.57 2.76
CA ARG A 158 5.32 5.64 3.56
C ARG A 158 5.01 4.17 3.29
N ARG A 159 3.76 3.88 2.94
CA ARG A 159 3.26 2.51 2.73
C ARG A 159 3.47 2.01 1.31
N LEU A 160 3.42 2.92 0.34
CA LEU A 160 3.58 2.59 -1.06
C LEU A 160 5.05 2.67 -1.47
N SER A 161 5.43 1.82 -2.43
CA SER A 161 6.78 1.77 -2.97
C SER A 161 6.82 2.23 -4.42
N ASP A 162 7.87 2.97 -4.76
CA ASP A 162 8.10 3.50 -6.09
C ASP A 162 8.16 2.40 -7.16
N GLY A 163 7.59 2.64 -8.33
CA GLY A 163 7.63 1.74 -9.48
C GLY A 163 6.70 0.52 -9.42
N VAL A 164 5.98 0.31 -8.32
CA VAL A 164 5.02 -0.80 -8.21
C VAL A 164 3.83 -0.55 -9.14
N GLN A 165 3.47 -1.56 -9.94
CA GLN A 165 2.29 -1.51 -10.81
C GLN A 165 1.02 -1.67 -9.99
N VAL A 166 0.14 -0.69 -10.07
CA VAL A 166 -1.11 -0.67 -9.30
C VAL A 166 -2.32 -0.42 -10.18
N SER A 167 -3.46 -0.85 -9.65
CA SER A 167 -4.79 -0.44 -10.10
C SER A 167 -5.39 0.49 -9.05
N VAL A 168 -5.87 1.63 -9.50
CA VAL A 168 -6.53 2.66 -8.69
C VAL A 168 -8.01 2.65 -9.05
N ASP A 169 -8.85 2.20 -8.13
CA ASP A 169 -10.32 2.22 -8.25
C ASP A 169 -10.87 3.41 -7.46
N CYS A 170 -11.21 4.47 -8.19
CA CYS A 170 -11.73 5.69 -7.57
C CYS A 170 -13.15 5.54 -7.04
N ALA A 171 -13.99 4.71 -7.66
CA ALA A 171 -15.35 4.49 -7.16
C ALA A 171 -15.35 3.87 -5.76
N ARG A 172 -14.37 3.01 -5.48
CA ARG A 172 -14.19 2.35 -4.18
C ARG A 172 -13.17 3.04 -3.28
N GLY A 173 -12.40 4.01 -3.81
CA GLY A 173 -11.34 4.69 -3.08
C GLY A 173 -10.18 3.78 -2.67
N ILE A 174 -9.83 2.79 -3.50
CA ILE A 174 -8.80 1.79 -3.17
C ILE A 174 -7.68 1.74 -4.21
N VAL A 175 -6.49 1.41 -3.73
CA VAL A 175 -5.30 1.13 -4.54
C VAL A 175 -4.87 -0.30 -4.28
N GLN A 176 -4.72 -1.09 -5.33
CA GLN A 176 -4.33 -2.51 -5.25
C GLN A 176 -3.13 -2.78 -6.17
N VAL A 177 -2.29 -3.76 -5.80
CA VAL A 177 -1.27 -4.26 -6.73
C VAL A 177 -1.97 -4.93 -7.90
N MET A 178 -1.49 -4.66 -9.12
CA MET A 178 -1.95 -5.43 -10.27
C MET A 178 -1.44 -6.87 -10.16
N PRO A 179 -2.32 -7.89 -10.26
CA PRO A 179 -1.87 -9.26 -10.39
C PRO A 179 -1.05 -9.40 -11.69
N GLN A 180 0.13 -9.99 -11.56
CA GLN A 180 0.96 -10.38 -12.72
C GLN A 180 0.34 -11.58 -13.43
#